data_01fdbeffd5206f56c347841842ee0484
#
_entry.id   01fdbeffd5206f56c347841842ee0484
#
_cell.length_a   1.000
_cell.length_b   1.000
_cell.length_c   1.000
_cell.angle_alpha   90.00
_cell.angle_beta   90.00
_cell.angle_gamma   90.00
#
_symmetry.space_group_name_H-M   'P 1'
#
loop_
_entity.id
_entity.type
_entity.pdbx_description
1 polymer ?
#
loop_
_entity_poly.entity_id
_entity_poly.type
_entity_poly.pdbx_seq_one_letter_code
_entity_poly.pdbx_strand_id
1 'polypeptide(L)'
;MNDGKATIVMRLTALWAFSEAFLGGILHAFHLPFTGLILSSIAVLCIVCIALQGYTKGQIIKATLLVLLIKAMISPHTPVSAYVAVLLQGAFCEFIFLLGTPFALSCFIVAIAALMQSAFQKLIILTLLFGVDFWSAMDEFLNSIAKQFGFGTVEYTNYLVLFYLMLHFLVGIVV
;
A
#
# COMPACT_ATOMS: atom_id res chain seq x y z
N MET A 1 29.39 4.49 4.95
CA MET A 1 28.23 5.41 4.79
C MET A 1 28.56 6.68 5.56
N ASN A 2 28.45 7.85 4.94
CA ASN A 2 28.77 9.11 5.62
C ASN A 2 27.76 9.32 6.75
N ASP A 3 28.17 9.74 7.95
CA ASP A 3 27.30 9.86 9.13
C ASP A 3 26.01 10.67 8.86
N GLY A 4 26.13 11.70 8.03
CA GLY A 4 24.97 12.50 7.60
C GLY A 4 23.91 11.69 6.82
N LYS A 5 24.34 10.82 5.91
CA LYS A 5 23.42 9.96 5.14
C LYS A 5 22.73 8.92 6.01
N ALA A 6 23.47 8.31 6.95
CA ALA A 6 22.92 7.38 7.92
C ALA A 6 21.81 8.02 8.76
N THR A 7 22.04 9.24 9.23
CA THR A 7 21.04 10.01 9.99
C THR A 7 19.78 10.31 9.17
N ILE A 8 19.92 10.67 7.89
CA ILE A 8 18.76 10.91 7.01
C ILE A 8 17.96 9.63 6.80
N VAL A 9 18.62 8.51 6.51
CA VAL A 9 17.96 7.21 6.36
C VAL A 9 17.18 6.82 7.63
N MET A 10 17.78 7.01 8.80
CA MET A 10 17.08 6.73 10.07
C MET A 10 15.85 7.63 10.28
N ARG A 11 15.95 8.92 9.97
CA ARG A 11 14.81 9.85 10.07
C ARG A 11 13.67 9.49 9.11
N LEU A 12 13.99 9.12 7.88
CA LEU A 12 13.01 8.67 6.89
C LEU A 12 12.33 7.34 7.31
N THR A 13 13.12 6.41 7.85
CA THR A 13 12.60 5.15 8.40
C THR A 13 11.67 5.41 9.58
N ALA A 14 12.03 6.35 10.46
CA ALA A 14 11.20 6.75 11.60
C ALA A 14 9.89 7.43 11.14
N LEU A 15 9.95 8.28 10.11
CA LEU A 15 8.77 8.89 9.51
C LEU A 15 7.82 7.84 8.91
N TRP A 16 8.38 6.87 8.18
CA TRP A 16 7.61 5.74 7.65
C TRP A 16 6.98 4.93 8.77
N ALA A 17 7.74 4.56 9.81
CA ALA A 17 7.22 3.84 10.96
C ALA A 17 6.10 4.59 11.68
N PHE A 18 6.26 5.91 11.87
CA PHE A 18 5.25 6.77 12.47
C PHE A 18 3.97 6.80 11.62
N SER A 19 4.09 6.95 10.30
CA SER A 19 2.93 6.95 9.41
C SER A 19 2.19 5.61 9.46
N GLU A 20 2.90 4.50 9.44
CA GLU A 20 2.32 3.15 9.52
C GLU A 20 1.63 2.87 10.85
N ALA A 21 2.25 3.27 11.96
CA ALA A 21 1.71 2.99 13.29
C ALA A 21 0.61 3.96 13.69
N PHE A 22 0.80 5.26 13.47
CA PHE A 22 -0.11 6.30 13.94
C PHE A 22 -1.22 6.60 12.92
N LEU A 23 -0.85 7.01 11.68
CA LEU A 23 -1.84 7.28 10.63
C LEU A 23 -2.61 6.00 10.27
N GLY A 24 -1.90 4.87 10.18
CA GLY A 24 -2.54 3.58 9.94
C GLY A 24 -3.61 3.26 10.97
N GLY A 25 -3.31 3.45 12.26
CA GLY A 25 -4.27 3.26 13.34
C GLY A 25 -5.51 4.15 13.22
N ILE A 26 -5.30 5.45 13.01
CA ILE A 26 -6.39 6.44 12.83
C ILE A 26 -7.26 6.11 11.61
N LEU A 27 -6.66 5.91 10.45
CA LEU A 27 -7.38 5.64 9.21
C LEU A 27 -8.17 4.32 9.27
N HIS A 28 -7.65 3.31 9.96
CA HIS A 28 -8.37 2.06 10.21
C HIS A 28 -9.53 2.25 11.19
N ALA A 29 -9.38 3.07 12.23
CA ALA A 29 -10.47 3.38 13.17
C ALA A 29 -11.65 4.08 12.48
N PHE A 30 -11.38 4.94 11.48
CA PHE A 30 -12.41 5.58 10.67
C PHE A 30 -12.96 4.71 9.53
N HIS A 31 -12.48 3.47 9.36
CA HIS A 31 -12.90 2.53 8.30
C HIS A 31 -12.81 3.11 6.89
N LEU A 32 -11.84 4.00 6.63
CA LEU A 32 -11.70 4.65 5.33
C LEU A 32 -11.32 3.64 4.24
N PRO A 33 -12.01 3.65 3.08
CA PRO A 33 -11.77 2.66 2.02
C PRO A 33 -10.39 2.79 1.38
N PHE A 34 -9.78 3.99 1.39
CA PHE A 34 -8.51 4.29 0.74
C PHE A 34 -7.30 4.32 1.68
N THR A 35 -7.43 3.75 2.89
CA THR A 35 -6.33 3.68 3.86
C THR A 35 -5.05 3.11 3.26
N GLY A 36 -5.16 2.02 2.51
CA GLY A 36 -4.02 1.38 1.86
C GLY A 36 -3.34 2.28 0.81
N LEU A 37 -4.12 3.03 0.03
CA LEU A 37 -3.62 3.98 -0.96
C LEU A 37 -2.74 5.06 -0.29
N ILE A 38 -3.25 5.66 0.79
CA ILE A 38 -2.55 6.74 1.50
C ILE A 38 -1.26 6.22 2.14
N LEU A 39 -1.34 5.12 2.89
CA LEU A 39 -0.18 4.55 3.58
C LEU A 39 0.88 4.06 2.60
N SER A 40 0.49 3.38 1.52
CA SER A 40 1.43 2.93 0.50
C SER A 40 2.10 4.09 -0.23
N SER A 41 1.40 5.19 -0.49
CA SER A 41 1.99 6.39 -1.10
C SER A 41 3.08 6.99 -0.20
N ILE A 42 2.80 7.15 1.10
CA ILE A 42 3.79 7.67 2.06
C ILE A 42 4.98 6.71 2.17
N ALA A 43 4.73 5.40 2.24
CA ALA A 43 5.79 4.40 2.32
C ALA A 43 6.70 4.43 1.07
N VAL A 44 6.13 4.52 -0.14
CA VAL A 44 6.89 4.65 -1.40
C VAL A 44 7.76 5.89 -1.38
N LEU A 45 7.22 7.05 -1.01
CA LEU A 45 8.00 8.29 -0.89
C LEU A 45 9.17 8.13 0.09
N CYS A 46 8.95 7.55 1.26
CA CYS A 46 10.02 7.28 2.21
C CYS A 46 11.07 6.33 1.65
N ILE A 47 10.67 5.24 1.00
CA ILE A 47 11.56 4.23 0.40
C ILE A 47 12.41 4.86 -0.71
N VAL A 48 11.80 5.63 -1.62
CA VAL A 48 12.50 6.33 -2.70
C VAL A 48 13.49 7.33 -2.13
N CYS A 49 13.10 8.12 -1.12
CA CYS A 49 14.00 9.04 -0.43
C CYS A 49 15.16 8.35 0.28
N ILE A 50 14.93 7.15 0.86
CA ILE A 50 16.01 6.32 1.44
C ILE A 50 16.97 5.87 0.34
N ALA A 51 16.46 5.38 -0.79
CA ALA A 51 17.28 4.93 -1.91
C ALA A 51 18.09 6.08 -2.54
N LEU A 52 17.56 7.31 -2.58
CA LEU A 52 18.25 8.52 -3.03
C LEU A 52 19.51 8.85 -2.21
N GLN A 53 19.60 8.42 -0.94
CA GLN A 53 20.81 8.64 -0.14
C GLN A 53 22.01 7.77 -0.57
N GLY A 54 21.82 6.93 -1.57
CA GLY A 54 22.77 5.97 -2.09
C GLY A 54 22.38 4.56 -1.63
N TYR A 55 21.61 3.89 -2.49
CA TYR A 55 21.12 2.54 -2.23
C TYR A 55 22.25 1.55 -1.97
N THR A 56 22.08 0.77 -0.91
CA THR A 56 22.95 -0.37 -0.59
C THR A 56 22.09 -1.62 -0.39
N LYS A 57 22.59 -2.78 -0.83
CA LYS A 57 21.87 -4.05 -0.72
C LYS A 57 21.37 -4.31 0.70
N GLY A 58 20.09 -4.62 0.84
CA GLY A 58 19.46 -4.89 2.12
C GLY A 58 19.06 -3.64 2.92
N GLN A 59 19.24 -2.43 2.38
CA GLN A 59 18.93 -1.19 3.08
C GLN A 59 17.43 -1.00 3.30
N ILE A 60 16.63 -1.23 2.25
CA ILE A 60 15.18 -1.07 2.32
C ILE A 60 14.59 -2.16 3.20
N ILE A 61 15.05 -3.42 3.08
CA ILE A 61 14.53 -4.49 3.94
C ILE A 61 14.85 -4.28 5.42
N LYS A 62 16.02 -3.75 5.75
CA LYS A 62 16.38 -3.37 7.14
C LYS A 62 15.47 -2.25 7.66
N ALA A 63 15.21 -1.23 6.85
CA ALA A 63 14.26 -0.17 7.19
C ALA A 63 12.85 -0.75 7.40
N THR A 64 12.39 -1.64 6.51
CA THR A 64 11.09 -2.31 6.62
C THR A 64 10.96 -3.10 7.92
N LEU A 65 11.97 -3.88 8.28
CA LEU A 65 11.96 -4.66 9.53
C LEU A 65 11.89 -3.75 10.76
N LEU A 66 12.59 -2.61 10.73
CA LEU A 66 12.52 -1.62 11.80
C LEU A 66 11.13 -0.98 11.89
N VAL A 67 10.52 -0.65 10.73
CA VAL A 67 9.14 -0.14 10.66
C VAL A 67 8.16 -1.14 11.25
N LEU A 68 8.28 -2.43 10.89
CA LEU A 68 7.42 -3.50 11.41
C LEU A 68 7.56 -3.65 12.93
N LEU A 69 8.78 -3.58 13.44
CA LEU A 69 9.06 -3.68 14.86
C LEU A 69 8.44 -2.51 15.64
N ILE A 70 8.63 -1.29 15.16
CA ILE A 70 8.05 -0.08 15.78
C ILE A 70 6.51 -0.15 15.71
N LYS A 71 5.94 -0.56 14.58
CA LYS A 71 4.48 -0.74 14.41
C LYS A 71 3.93 -1.76 15.39
N ALA A 72 4.63 -2.89 15.60
CA ALA A 72 4.23 -3.92 16.56
C ALA A 72 4.24 -3.41 18.01
N MET A 73 5.19 -2.54 18.34
CA MET A 73 5.28 -1.95 19.69
C MET A 73 4.20 -0.89 19.94
N ILE A 74 3.90 -0.06 18.95
CA ILE A 74 2.96 1.07 19.10
C ILE A 74 1.50 0.61 18.89
N SER A 75 1.27 -0.29 17.93
CA SER A 75 -0.07 -0.72 17.53
C SER A 75 -0.21 -2.24 17.48
N PRO A 76 -0.13 -2.95 18.63
CA PRO A 76 -0.12 -4.42 18.68
C PRO A 76 -1.43 -5.05 18.22
N HIS A 77 -2.54 -4.31 18.22
CA HIS A 77 -3.86 -4.79 17.80
C HIS A 77 -4.11 -4.68 16.30
N THR A 78 -3.10 -4.24 15.53
CA THR A 78 -3.20 -4.17 14.07
C THR A 78 -3.34 -5.58 13.47
N PRO A 79 -4.25 -5.79 12.50
CA PRO A 79 -4.39 -7.08 11.84
C PRO A 79 -3.09 -7.58 11.22
N VAL A 80 -2.86 -8.90 11.30
CA VAL A 80 -1.64 -9.54 10.74
C VAL A 80 -1.46 -9.20 9.25
N SER A 81 -2.56 -9.09 8.51
CA SER A 81 -2.55 -8.70 7.10
C SER A 81 -1.86 -7.35 6.84
N ALA A 82 -1.94 -6.39 7.77
CA ALA A 82 -1.28 -5.10 7.64
C ALA A 82 0.26 -5.20 7.85
N TYR A 83 0.73 -6.13 8.68
CA TYR A 83 2.16 -6.42 8.80
C TYR A 83 2.70 -7.09 7.54
N VAL A 84 1.94 -8.07 7.00
CA VAL A 84 2.27 -8.74 5.74
C VAL A 84 2.34 -7.73 4.59
N ALA A 85 1.43 -6.75 4.56
CA ALA A 85 1.44 -5.68 3.56
C ALA A 85 2.76 -4.92 3.53
N VAL A 86 3.17 -4.40 4.68
CA VAL A 86 4.40 -3.60 4.81
C VAL A 86 5.63 -4.45 4.49
N LEU A 87 5.65 -5.72 4.93
CA LEU A 87 6.75 -6.63 4.62
C LEU A 87 6.88 -6.90 3.12
N LEU A 88 5.77 -7.24 2.45
CA LEU A 88 5.74 -7.48 1.01
C LEU A 88 6.13 -6.22 0.23
N GLN A 89 5.60 -5.06 0.62
CA GLN A 89 5.96 -3.79 -0.01
C GLN A 89 7.46 -3.52 0.07
N GLY A 90 8.06 -3.64 1.24
CA GLY A 90 9.50 -3.45 1.42
C GLY A 90 10.33 -4.47 0.66
N ALA A 91 9.91 -5.74 0.64
CA ALA A 91 10.59 -6.81 -0.09
C ALA A 91 10.54 -6.58 -1.62
N PHE A 92 9.38 -6.20 -2.17
CA PHE A 92 9.26 -5.84 -3.59
C PHE A 92 10.12 -4.64 -3.96
N CYS A 93 10.11 -3.60 -3.14
CA CYS A 93 10.94 -2.42 -3.38
C CYS A 93 12.43 -2.77 -3.35
N GLU A 94 12.89 -3.52 -2.35
CA GLU A 94 14.27 -4.00 -2.28
C GLU A 94 14.63 -4.81 -3.53
N PHE A 95 13.77 -5.73 -3.95
CA PHE A 95 13.98 -6.56 -5.14
C PHE A 95 14.15 -5.71 -6.40
N ILE A 96 13.29 -4.70 -6.61
CA ILE A 96 13.35 -3.83 -7.79
C ILE A 96 14.67 -3.04 -7.82
N PHE A 97 15.11 -2.49 -6.68
CA PHE A 97 16.38 -1.78 -6.62
C PHE A 97 17.59 -2.72 -6.78
N LEU A 98 17.48 -4.00 -6.37
CA LEU A 98 18.51 -5.01 -6.58
C LEU A 98 18.71 -5.36 -8.06
N LEU A 99 17.71 -5.18 -8.94
CA LEU A 99 17.83 -5.44 -10.38
C LEU A 99 18.83 -4.50 -11.08
N GLY A 100 19.24 -3.41 -10.43
CA GLY A 100 20.22 -2.47 -10.98
C GLY A 100 19.73 -1.66 -12.18
N THR A 101 18.41 -1.53 -12.34
CA THR A 101 17.82 -0.69 -13.40
C THR A 101 18.11 0.80 -13.12
N PRO A 102 18.03 1.68 -14.14
CA PRO A 102 18.20 3.11 -13.95
C PRO A 102 17.31 3.62 -12.80
N PHE A 103 17.85 4.46 -11.92
CA PHE A 103 17.19 4.89 -10.68
C PHE A 103 15.76 5.41 -10.91
N ALA A 104 15.56 6.27 -11.93
CA ALA A 104 14.24 6.81 -12.25
C ALA A 104 13.23 5.70 -12.64
N LEU A 105 13.69 4.70 -13.41
CA LEU A 105 12.84 3.56 -13.78
C LEU A 105 12.52 2.69 -12.56
N SER A 106 13.49 2.45 -11.69
CA SER A 106 13.26 1.73 -10.41
C SER A 106 12.22 2.43 -9.57
N CYS A 107 12.30 3.75 -9.41
CA CYS A 107 11.33 4.53 -8.64
C CYS A 107 9.93 4.42 -9.24
N PHE A 108 9.80 4.56 -10.56
CA PHE A 108 8.52 4.43 -11.26
C PHE A 108 7.89 3.04 -11.08
N ILE A 109 8.69 1.98 -11.24
CA ILE A 109 8.21 0.59 -11.04
C ILE A 109 7.81 0.36 -9.58
N VAL A 110 8.62 0.83 -8.62
CA VAL A 110 8.34 0.72 -7.18
C VAL A 110 7.03 1.41 -6.83
N ALA A 111 6.78 2.61 -7.34
CA ALA A 111 5.56 3.36 -7.07
C ALA A 111 4.31 2.59 -7.56
N ILE A 112 4.31 2.18 -8.82
CA ILE A 112 3.19 1.42 -9.38
C ILE A 112 3.02 0.08 -8.66
N ALA A 113 4.09 -0.70 -8.49
CA ALA A 113 4.03 -2.04 -7.90
C ALA A 113 3.52 -2.01 -6.46
N ALA A 114 4.00 -1.06 -5.64
CA ALA A 114 3.58 -0.95 -4.24
C ALA A 114 2.11 -0.54 -4.10
N LEU A 115 1.63 0.39 -4.93
CA LEU A 115 0.24 0.83 -4.92
C LEU A 115 -0.70 -0.24 -5.45
N MET A 116 -0.32 -0.93 -6.53
CA MET A 116 -1.09 -2.08 -7.04
C MET A 116 -1.12 -3.23 -6.04
N GLN A 117 0.00 -3.53 -5.36
CA GLN A 117 0.04 -4.52 -4.28
C GLN A 117 -0.96 -4.17 -3.16
N SER A 118 -1.04 -2.91 -2.75
CA SER A 118 -1.99 -2.44 -1.74
C SER A 118 -3.45 -2.65 -2.19
N ALA A 119 -3.75 -2.36 -3.46
CA ALA A 119 -5.08 -2.56 -4.02
C ALA A 119 -5.47 -4.05 -4.05
N PHE A 120 -4.62 -4.91 -4.62
CA PHE A 120 -4.87 -6.34 -4.68
C PHE A 120 -5.01 -6.97 -3.29
N GLN A 121 -4.18 -6.56 -2.35
CA GLN A 121 -4.28 -7.06 -0.98
C GLN A 121 -5.64 -6.76 -0.36
N LYS A 122 -6.19 -5.55 -0.57
CA LYS A 122 -7.52 -5.21 -0.06
C LYS A 122 -8.60 -6.10 -0.67
N LEU A 123 -8.55 -6.33 -1.99
CA LEU A 123 -9.50 -7.20 -2.68
C LEU A 123 -9.40 -8.65 -2.19
N ILE A 124 -8.18 -9.17 -2.06
CA ILE A 124 -7.93 -10.53 -1.55
C ILE A 124 -8.47 -10.68 -0.12
N ILE A 125 -8.20 -9.71 0.76
CA ILE A 125 -8.68 -9.76 2.15
C ILE A 125 -10.21 -9.73 2.20
N LEU A 126 -10.87 -8.90 1.39
CA LEU A 126 -12.33 -8.86 1.32
C LEU A 126 -12.89 -10.21 0.87
N THR A 127 -12.30 -10.80 -0.18
CA THR A 127 -12.73 -12.11 -0.67
C THR A 127 -12.48 -13.23 0.35
N LEU A 128 -11.37 -13.19 1.09
CA LEU A 128 -11.06 -14.18 2.13
C LEU A 128 -11.98 -14.07 3.36
N LEU A 129 -12.37 -12.84 3.75
CA LEU A 129 -13.20 -12.62 4.93
C LEU A 129 -14.69 -12.87 4.67
N PHE A 130 -15.17 -12.48 3.50
CA PHE A 130 -16.61 -12.48 3.19
C PHE A 130 -17.01 -13.55 2.15
N GLY A 131 -16.03 -14.25 1.56
CA GLY A 131 -16.28 -15.23 0.50
C GLY A 131 -16.54 -14.61 -0.87
N VAL A 132 -16.69 -15.48 -1.86
CA VAL A 132 -16.99 -15.07 -3.26
C VAL A 132 -18.39 -14.47 -3.39
N ASP A 133 -19.34 -14.95 -2.57
CA ASP A 133 -20.74 -14.50 -2.56
C ASP A 133 -20.89 -13.02 -2.20
N PHE A 134 -19.89 -12.44 -1.52
CA PHE A 134 -19.84 -11.00 -1.23
C PHE A 134 -19.93 -10.14 -2.50
N TRP A 135 -19.26 -10.55 -3.57
CA TRP A 135 -19.25 -9.80 -4.83
C TRP A 135 -20.62 -9.88 -5.53
N SER A 136 -21.28 -11.04 -5.48
CA SER A 136 -22.63 -11.22 -6.00
C SER A 136 -23.66 -10.39 -5.22
N ALA A 137 -23.57 -10.39 -3.89
CA ALA A 137 -24.43 -9.58 -3.04
C ALA A 137 -24.23 -8.07 -3.28
N MET A 138 -22.99 -7.64 -3.54
CA MET A 138 -22.68 -6.25 -3.91
C MET A 138 -23.33 -5.88 -5.24
N ASP A 139 -23.27 -6.76 -6.25
CA ASP A 139 -23.94 -6.54 -7.54
C ASP A 139 -25.46 -6.44 -7.38
N GLU A 140 -26.08 -7.33 -6.63
CA GLU A 140 -27.52 -7.26 -6.36
C GLU A 140 -27.92 -5.96 -5.68
N PHE A 141 -27.16 -5.53 -4.68
CA PHE A 141 -27.38 -4.27 -3.98
C PHE A 141 -27.27 -3.07 -4.93
N LEU A 142 -26.21 -2.99 -5.71
CA LEU A 142 -25.99 -1.89 -6.67
C LEU A 142 -27.06 -1.89 -7.78
N ASN A 143 -27.45 -3.05 -8.29
CA ASN A 143 -28.52 -3.17 -9.25
C ASN A 143 -29.89 -2.76 -8.69
N SER A 144 -30.14 -3.01 -7.39
CA SER A 144 -31.38 -2.57 -6.75
C SER A 144 -31.48 -1.04 -6.69
N ILE A 145 -30.36 -0.38 -6.41
CA ILE A 145 -30.27 1.10 -6.43
C ILE A 145 -30.40 1.62 -7.86
N ALA A 146 -29.66 1.05 -8.81
CA ALA A 146 -29.67 1.48 -10.22
C ALA A 146 -31.08 1.43 -10.83
N LYS A 147 -31.84 0.39 -10.52
CA LYS A 147 -33.24 0.26 -10.97
C LYS A 147 -34.13 1.39 -10.46
N GLN A 148 -33.92 1.89 -9.24
CA GLN A 148 -34.68 3.04 -8.70
C GLN A 148 -34.41 4.33 -9.48
N PHE A 149 -33.25 4.46 -10.10
CA PHE A 149 -32.88 5.59 -10.96
C PHE A 149 -33.13 5.35 -12.45
N GLY A 150 -33.78 4.23 -12.83
CA GLY A 150 -34.08 3.91 -14.20
C GLY A 150 -32.91 3.38 -15.05
N PHE A 151 -31.82 2.98 -14.41
CA PHE A 151 -30.68 2.34 -15.07
C PHE A 151 -30.92 0.84 -15.26
N GLY A 152 -30.33 0.28 -16.33
CA GLY A 152 -30.39 -1.16 -16.61
C GLY A 152 -29.54 -1.98 -15.64
N THR A 153 -29.76 -3.30 -15.65
CA THR A 153 -28.93 -4.24 -14.87
C THR A 153 -27.57 -4.42 -15.54
N VAL A 154 -26.49 -4.16 -14.77
CA VAL A 154 -25.10 -4.29 -15.22
C VAL A 154 -24.28 -4.88 -14.04
N GLU A 155 -23.18 -5.51 -14.34
CA GLU A 155 -22.21 -5.96 -13.32
C GLU A 155 -21.42 -4.77 -12.75
N TYR A 156 -22.09 -3.98 -11.91
CA TYR A 156 -21.51 -2.76 -11.33
C TYR A 156 -20.27 -3.02 -10.47
N THR A 157 -20.18 -4.18 -9.84
CA THR A 157 -19.02 -4.57 -9.01
C THR A 157 -17.74 -4.62 -9.83
N ASN A 158 -17.77 -5.15 -11.05
CA ASN A 158 -16.62 -5.20 -11.94
C ASN A 158 -16.11 -3.77 -12.26
N TYR A 159 -17.02 -2.82 -12.51
CA TYR A 159 -16.64 -1.43 -12.75
C TYR A 159 -16.07 -0.75 -11.51
N LEU A 160 -16.60 -1.05 -10.32
CA LEU A 160 -16.06 -0.52 -9.06
C LEU A 160 -14.65 -1.06 -8.78
N VAL A 161 -14.43 -2.37 -8.98
CA VAL A 161 -13.10 -2.98 -8.83
C VAL A 161 -12.12 -2.39 -9.84
N LEU A 162 -12.52 -2.24 -11.10
CA LEU A 162 -11.70 -1.63 -12.13
C LEU A 162 -11.36 -0.18 -11.79
N PHE A 163 -12.35 0.62 -11.36
CA PHE A 163 -12.13 1.99 -10.92
C PHE A 163 -11.17 2.08 -9.74
N TYR A 164 -11.31 1.18 -8.75
CA TYR A 164 -10.42 1.11 -7.60
C TYR A 164 -8.98 0.80 -8.00
N LEU A 165 -8.77 -0.17 -8.87
CA LEU A 165 -7.44 -0.52 -9.42
C LEU A 165 -6.86 0.62 -10.25
N MET A 166 -7.67 1.24 -11.11
CA MET A 166 -7.26 2.38 -11.95
C MET A 166 -6.83 3.58 -11.09
N LEU A 167 -7.55 3.85 -9.99
CA LEU A 167 -7.17 4.92 -9.06
C LEU A 167 -5.79 4.66 -8.44
N HIS A 168 -5.52 3.44 -7.97
CA HIS A 168 -4.21 3.07 -7.42
C HIS A 168 -3.09 3.17 -8.48
N PHE A 169 -3.38 2.75 -9.70
CA PHE A 169 -2.44 2.86 -10.80
C PHE A 169 -2.12 4.33 -11.14
N LEU A 170 -3.13 5.19 -11.26
CA LEU A 170 -2.94 6.62 -11.54
C LEU A 170 -2.17 7.33 -10.43
N VAL A 171 -2.48 7.05 -9.17
CA VAL A 171 -1.72 7.59 -8.05
C VAL A 171 -0.28 7.07 -8.08
N GLY A 172 -0.05 5.81 -8.48
CA GLY A 172 1.28 5.25 -8.63
C GLY A 172 2.13 5.93 -9.72
N ILE A 173 1.50 6.52 -10.73
CA ILE A 173 2.21 7.33 -11.74
C ILE A 173 2.62 8.70 -11.19
N VAL A 174 1.82 9.26 -10.26
CA VAL A 174 2.03 10.61 -9.73
C VAL A 174 3.01 10.64 -8.56
N VAL A 175 3.04 9.58 -7.75
CA VAL A 175 3.92 9.44 -6.58
C VAL A 175 5.34 9.07 -6.99
#